data_18293b68d4b27ebc94f6db902cbcc7a9
#
_entry.id   18293b68d4b27ebc94f6db902cbcc7a9
#
_cell.length_a   1.000
_cell.length_b   1.000
_cell.length_c   1.000
_cell.angle_alpha   90.00
_cell.angle_beta   90.00
_cell.angle_gamma   90.00
#
_symmetry.space_group_name_H-M   'P 1'
#
loop_
_entity.id
_entity.type
_entity.pdbx_description
1 polymer ?
#
loop_
_entity_poly.entity_id
_entity_poly.type
_entity_poly.pdbx_seq_one_letter_code
_entity_poly.pdbx_strand_id
1 'polypeptide(L)'
;MKFLVIGGNAAGMSAASRVKRKSPDTEVVVLEQTHEVSYGACGLPYYVAGLNNNLDLMRIRKADQFLASGVDLRLGCDVTGADFTAKTVSYTDENGEAHVESYDKLLIATGSSPKVPPIAGIRQKNIFPLKTLDQAAALKLALESNPKSVVIVGGGY
;
A
#
# COMPACT_ATOMS: atom_id res chain seq x y z
N MET A 1 7.01 -24.50 4.87
CA MET A 1 5.68 -23.91 4.59
C MET A 1 5.90 -22.50 4.05
N LYS A 2 5.24 -22.17 2.90
CA LYS A 2 5.30 -20.84 2.30
C LYS A 2 4.00 -20.08 2.59
N PHE A 3 4.13 -18.92 3.21
CA PHE A 3 3.04 -17.97 3.48
C PHE A 3 3.17 -16.77 2.56
N LEU A 4 2.25 -16.66 1.60
CA LEU A 4 2.20 -15.57 0.64
C LEU A 4 1.19 -14.51 1.08
N VAL A 5 1.58 -13.25 0.99
CA VAL A 5 0.75 -12.08 1.36
C VAL A 5 0.65 -11.15 0.16
N ILE A 6 -0.55 -10.77 -0.20
CA ILE A 6 -0.82 -9.74 -1.22
C ILE A 6 -1.20 -8.45 -0.50
N GLY A 7 -0.33 -7.46 -0.59
CA GLY A 7 -0.47 -6.14 0.03
C GLY A 7 0.45 -5.93 1.25
N GLY A 8 1.28 -4.90 1.18
CA GLY A 8 2.38 -4.58 2.10
C GLY A 8 2.06 -3.49 3.13
N ASN A 9 0.81 -3.15 3.38
CA ASN A 9 0.49 -2.15 4.40
C ASN A 9 0.05 -2.81 5.73
N ALA A 10 -0.79 -2.17 6.53
CA ALA A 10 -1.07 -2.50 7.92
C ALA A 10 -1.41 -3.99 8.15
N ALA A 11 -2.38 -4.56 7.44
CA ALA A 11 -2.82 -5.94 7.64
C ALA A 11 -1.75 -6.94 7.17
N GLY A 12 -1.22 -6.77 5.95
CA GLY A 12 -0.25 -7.68 5.37
C GLY A 12 1.05 -7.74 6.16
N MET A 13 1.65 -6.57 6.47
CA MET A 13 2.92 -6.52 7.20
C MET A 13 2.77 -6.94 8.66
N SER A 14 1.63 -6.69 9.30
CA SER A 14 1.34 -7.21 10.65
C SER A 14 1.29 -8.73 10.65
N ALA A 15 0.62 -9.34 9.68
CA ALA A 15 0.54 -10.79 9.54
C ALA A 15 1.91 -11.40 9.22
N ALA A 16 2.62 -10.87 8.23
CA ALA A 16 3.96 -11.32 7.85
C ALA A 16 4.92 -11.31 9.05
N SER A 17 4.97 -10.18 9.77
CA SER A 17 5.80 -10.04 10.98
C SER A 17 5.38 -11.02 12.08
N ARG A 18 4.08 -11.27 12.24
CA ARG A 18 3.58 -12.21 13.25
C ARG A 18 3.99 -13.63 12.92
N VAL A 19 3.87 -14.05 11.64
CA VAL A 19 4.28 -15.39 11.20
C VAL A 19 5.78 -15.58 11.42
N LYS A 20 6.62 -14.65 10.98
CA LYS A 20 8.09 -14.75 11.21
C LYS A 20 8.47 -14.85 12.67
N ARG A 21 7.80 -14.11 13.57
CA ARG A 21 8.07 -14.22 15.01
C ARG A 21 7.64 -15.54 15.64
N LYS A 22 6.54 -16.15 15.14
CA LYS A 22 5.99 -17.39 15.72
C LYS A 22 6.52 -18.66 15.08
N SER A 23 6.94 -18.57 13.83
CA SER A 23 7.42 -19.68 13.01
C SER A 23 8.58 -19.19 12.12
N PRO A 24 9.79 -18.99 12.68
CA PRO A 24 10.93 -18.38 11.95
C PRO A 24 11.30 -19.13 10.67
N ASP A 25 11.10 -20.45 10.63
CA ASP A 25 11.40 -21.31 9.47
C ASP A 25 10.36 -21.21 8.35
N THR A 26 9.25 -20.49 8.57
CA THR A 26 8.27 -20.26 7.52
C THR A 26 8.84 -19.28 6.50
N GLU A 27 8.82 -19.65 5.23
CA GLU A 27 9.07 -18.75 4.13
C GLU A 27 7.89 -17.76 4.04
N VAL A 28 8.14 -16.47 4.18
CA VAL A 28 7.12 -15.43 4.11
C VAL A 28 7.45 -14.51 2.94
N VAL A 29 6.58 -14.50 1.94
CA VAL A 29 6.67 -13.65 0.75
C VAL A 29 5.56 -12.61 0.82
N VAL A 30 5.88 -11.35 0.56
CA VAL A 30 4.92 -10.25 0.48
C VAL A 30 5.06 -9.59 -0.89
N LEU A 31 3.96 -9.55 -1.65
CA LEU A 31 3.86 -8.83 -2.91
C LEU A 31 3.13 -7.51 -2.66
N GLU A 32 3.80 -6.39 -2.89
CA GLU A 32 3.25 -5.05 -2.74
C GLU A 32 3.34 -4.29 -4.06
N GLN A 33 2.23 -3.71 -4.48
CA GLN A 33 2.12 -3.00 -5.75
C GLN A 33 2.95 -1.70 -5.78
N THR A 34 3.07 -1.04 -4.64
CA THR A 34 3.78 0.23 -4.51
C THR A 34 5.21 0.04 -3.95
N HIS A 35 5.95 1.14 -3.79
CA HIS A 35 7.22 1.13 -3.07
C HIS A 35 7.08 1.49 -1.58
N GLU A 36 5.82 1.65 -1.10
CA GLU A 36 5.52 2.07 0.25
C GLU A 36 4.89 0.94 1.07
N VAL A 37 5.46 0.67 2.23
CA VAL A 37 4.98 -0.38 3.13
C VAL A 37 4.77 0.15 4.55
N SER A 38 3.87 -0.50 5.29
CA SER A 38 3.72 -0.29 6.74
C SER A 38 3.63 1.19 7.15
N TYR A 39 2.79 1.97 6.48
CA TYR A 39 2.56 3.36 6.85
C TYR A 39 1.18 3.57 7.49
N GLY A 40 1.07 4.60 8.32
CA GLY A 40 -0.14 4.99 9.03
C GLY A 40 -1.06 5.85 8.16
N ALA A 41 -1.90 5.24 7.33
CA ALA A 41 -2.82 5.95 6.43
C ALA A 41 -3.77 6.91 7.19
N CYS A 42 -4.14 6.60 8.44
CA CYS A 42 -4.96 7.48 9.28
C CYS A 42 -4.28 8.81 9.63
N GLY A 43 -2.96 8.89 9.50
CA GLY A 43 -2.17 10.10 9.74
C GLY A 43 -2.15 11.09 8.57
N LEU A 44 -2.55 10.66 7.36
CA LEU A 44 -2.45 11.49 6.16
C LEU A 44 -3.22 12.83 6.25
N PRO A 45 -4.44 12.89 6.82
CA PRO A 45 -5.12 14.18 7.00
C PRO A 45 -4.34 15.15 7.89
N TYR A 46 -3.65 14.66 8.92
CA TYR A 46 -2.83 15.50 9.80
C TYR A 46 -1.57 16.02 9.10
N TYR A 47 -0.99 15.21 8.21
CA TYR A 47 0.10 15.67 7.36
C TYR A 47 -0.36 16.77 6.40
N VAL A 48 -1.50 16.59 5.72
CA VAL A 48 -2.09 17.59 4.82
C VAL A 48 -2.43 18.89 5.57
N ALA A 49 -2.96 18.78 6.80
CA ALA A 49 -3.27 19.92 7.66
C ALA A 49 -2.04 20.64 8.23
N GLY A 50 -0.83 20.14 7.98
CA GLY A 50 0.41 20.76 8.50
C GLY A 50 0.69 20.50 9.98
N LEU A 51 -0.09 19.62 10.64
CA LEU A 51 0.17 19.19 12.02
C LEU A 51 1.39 18.27 12.13
N ASN A 52 1.73 17.63 11.03
CA ASN A 52 2.97 16.90 10.83
C ASN A 52 3.53 17.30 9.46
N ASN A 53 4.75 17.81 9.42
CA ASN A 53 5.39 18.25 8.17
C ASN A 53 6.41 17.24 7.61
N ASN A 54 6.57 16.10 8.26
CA ASN A 54 7.49 15.06 7.82
C ASN A 54 6.73 13.78 7.42
N LEU A 55 6.68 13.49 6.12
CA LEU A 55 6.01 12.31 5.59
C LEU A 55 6.65 11.00 6.06
N ASP A 56 7.96 11.02 6.38
CA ASP A 56 8.67 9.84 6.90
C ASP A 56 8.11 9.36 8.25
N LEU A 57 7.53 10.25 9.05
CA LEU A 57 6.89 9.88 10.31
C LEU A 57 5.62 9.04 10.10
N MET A 58 5.09 8.99 8.89
CA MET A 58 3.97 8.11 8.55
C MET A 58 4.42 6.66 8.35
N ARG A 59 5.70 6.42 8.04
CA ARG A 59 6.26 5.07 7.84
C ARG A 59 6.58 4.45 9.20
N ILE A 60 5.74 3.49 9.63
CA ILE A 60 5.89 2.81 10.93
C ILE A 60 7.15 1.94 10.94
N ARG A 61 7.40 1.24 9.84
CA ARG A 61 8.63 0.47 9.59
C ARG A 61 8.99 0.57 8.11
N LYS A 62 10.28 0.66 7.82
CA LYS A 62 10.81 0.70 6.45
C LYS A 62 10.99 -0.71 5.88
N ALA A 63 11.07 -0.81 4.55
CA ALA A 63 11.21 -2.08 3.83
C ALA A 63 12.45 -2.89 4.27
N ASP A 64 13.59 -2.22 4.46
CA ASP A 64 14.85 -2.83 4.91
C ASP A 64 14.73 -3.56 6.25
N GLN A 65 13.93 -3.04 7.17
CA GLN A 65 13.68 -3.66 8.47
C GLN A 65 12.87 -4.97 8.36
N PHE A 66 12.01 -5.09 7.35
CA PHE A 66 11.28 -6.34 7.08
C PHE A 66 12.18 -7.36 6.40
N LEU A 67 12.97 -6.94 5.42
CA LEU A 67 13.99 -7.77 4.77
C LEU A 67 14.96 -8.33 5.82
N ALA A 68 15.48 -7.50 6.71
CA ALA A 68 16.36 -7.90 7.80
C ALA A 68 15.69 -8.90 8.79
N SER A 69 14.36 -8.88 8.90
CA SER A 69 13.60 -9.85 9.71
C SER A 69 13.30 -11.16 8.99
N GLY A 70 13.81 -11.35 7.76
CA GLY A 70 13.66 -12.57 6.96
C GLY A 70 12.32 -12.66 6.22
N VAL A 71 11.65 -11.53 5.98
CA VAL A 71 10.51 -11.44 5.06
C VAL A 71 11.05 -11.20 3.65
N ASP A 72 10.66 -12.03 2.68
CA ASP A 72 10.88 -11.77 1.26
C ASP A 72 9.85 -10.72 0.81
N LEU A 73 10.24 -9.46 0.82
CA LEU A 73 9.38 -8.33 0.47
C LEU A 73 9.70 -7.87 -0.95
N ARG A 74 8.73 -8.01 -1.83
CA ARG A 74 8.84 -7.63 -3.24
C ARG A 74 7.91 -6.44 -3.51
N LEU A 75 8.51 -5.32 -3.89
CA LEU A 75 7.83 -4.06 -4.20
C LEU A 75 7.63 -3.92 -5.71
N GLY A 76 6.70 -3.06 -6.13
CA GLY A 76 6.38 -2.86 -7.54
C GLY A 76 5.72 -4.08 -8.19
N CYS A 77 5.09 -4.95 -7.41
CA CYS A 77 4.47 -6.19 -7.88
C CYS A 77 2.95 -6.03 -8.01
N ASP A 78 2.46 -5.95 -9.24
CA ASP A 78 1.01 -5.89 -9.51
C ASP A 78 0.44 -7.30 -9.67
N VAL A 79 -0.35 -7.73 -8.70
CA VAL A 79 -0.97 -9.07 -8.72
C VAL A 79 -2.16 -9.05 -9.67
N THR A 80 -2.08 -9.89 -10.71
CA THR A 80 -3.05 -9.96 -11.80
C THR A 80 -4.04 -11.10 -11.67
N GLY A 81 -3.74 -12.13 -10.86
CA GLY A 81 -4.62 -13.26 -10.67
C GLY A 81 -4.19 -14.23 -9.58
N ALA A 82 -5.10 -15.10 -9.17
CA ALA A 82 -4.83 -16.19 -8.24
C ALA A 82 -5.60 -17.45 -8.66
N ASP A 83 -4.90 -18.57 -8.70
CA ASP A 83 -5.49 -19.91 -8.82
C ASP A 83 -5.48 -20.58 -7.44
N PHE A 84 -6.66 -20.69 -6.84
CA PHE A 84 -6.82 -21.29 -5.51
C PHE A 84 -6.72 -22.81 -5.51
N THR A 85 -6.93 -23.46 -6.66
CA THR A 85 -6.80 -24.91 -6.81
C THR A 85 -5.35 -25.30 -6.97
N ALA A 86 -4.62 -24.63 -7.88
CA ALA A 86 -3.20 -24.81 -8.06
C ALA A 86 -2.35 -24.16 -6.96
N LYS A 87 -2.96 -23.30 -6.12
CA LYS A 87 -2.30 -22.49 -5.09
C LYS A 87 -1.16 -21.65 -5.66
N THR A 88 -1.47 -20.88 -6.68
CA THR A 88 -0.52 -19.95 -7.31
C THR A 88 -1.10 -18.54 -7.41
N VAL A 89 -0.23 -17.54 -7.43
CA VAL A 89 -0.55 -16.14 -7.69
C VAL A 89 0.28 -15.67 -8.86
N SER A 90 -0.36 -15.03 -9.83
CA SER A 90 0.30 -14.39 -10.97
C SER A 90 0.46 -12.90 -10.70
N TYR A 91 1.61 -12.34 -11.00
CA TYR A 91 1.88 -10.91 -10.87
C TYR A 91 2.85 -10.43 -11.95
N THR A 92 2.88 -9.13 -12.20
CA THR A 92 3.90 -8.46 -13.00
C THR A 92 4.78 -7.61 -12.09
N ASP A 93 6.08 -7.59 -12.35
CA ASP A 93 7.00 -6.69 -11.66
C ASP A 93 7.04 -5.29 -12.30
N GLU A 94 7.84 -4.39 -11.74
CA GLU A 94 8.01 -3.03 -12.24
C GLU A 94 8.59 -2.93 -13.66
N ASN A 95 9.25 -3.99 -14.15
CA ASN A 95 9.77 -4.08 -15.52
C ASN A 95 8.70 -4.59 -16.50
N GLY A 96 7.51 -5.00 -16.00
CA GLY A 96 6.44 -5.61 -16.77
C GLY A 96 6.64 -7.11 -17.04
N GLU A 97 7.61 -7.75 -16.37
CA GLU A 97 7.83 -9.18 -16.48
C GLU A 97 6.80 -9.95 -15.66
N ALA A 98 6.24 -11.00 -16.28
CA ALA A 98 5.22 -11.84 -15.65
C ALA A 98 5.86 -12.96 -14.81
N HIS A 99 5.35 -13.13 -13.60
CA HIS A 99 5.80 -14.12 -12.64
C HIS A 99 4.64 -14.92 -12.08
N VAL A 100 4.96 -16.12 -11.58
CA VAL A 100 4.01 -16.98 -10.86
C VAL A 100 4.65 -17.41 -9.55
N GLU A 101 3.96 -17.19 -8.43
CA GLU A 101 4.42 -17.57 -7.09
C GLU A 101 3.48 -18.61 -6.48
N SER A 102 4.02 -19.71 -5.99
CA SER A 102 3.25 -20.75 -5.29
C SER A 102 3.13 -20.45 -3.80
N TYR A 103 2.10 -21.02 -3.15
CA TYR A 103 1.91 -20.85 -1.72
C TYR A 103 1.28 -22.07 -1.04
N ASP A 104 1.55 -22.25 0.24
CA ASP A 104 0.80 -23.17 1.12
C ASP A 104 -0.41 -22.46 1.75
N LYS A 105 -0.20 -21.21 2.17
CA LYS A 105 -1.21 -20.31 2.76
C LYS A 105 -1.14 -18.94 2.10
N LEU A 106 -2.29 -18.38 1.79
CA LEU A 106 -2.44 -17.05 1.15
C LEU A 106 -3.21 -16.10 2.07
N LEU A 107 -2.70 -14.88 2.22
CA LEU A 107 -3.41 -13.75 2.79
C LEU A 107 -3.62 -12.68 1.72
N ILE A 108 -4.88 -12.33 1.48
CA ILE A 108 -5.27 -11.22 0.61
C ILE A 108 -5.51 -10.00 1.50
N ALA A 109 -4.60 -9.01 1.42
CA ALA A 109 -4.59 -7.79 2.23
C ALA A 109 -4.46 -6.54 1.36
N THR A 110 -5.10 -6.55 0.20
CA THR A 110 -5.00 -5.52 -0.86
C THR A 110 -5.58 -4.16 -0.48
N GLY A 111 -6.28 -4.06 0.64
CA GLY A 111 -6.86 -2.82 1.11
C GLY A 111 -8.00 -2.31 0.23
N SER A 112 -7.99 -1.01 -0.05
CA SER A 112 -9.01 -0.35 -0.87
C SER A 112 -8.42 0.79 -1.68
N SER A 113 -9.05 1.13 -2.79
CA SER A 113 -8.74 2.31 -3.60
C SER A 113 -9.85 3.37 -3.46
N PRO A 114 -9.53 4.66 -3.62
CA PRO A 114 -10.55 5.70 -3.65
C PRO A 114 -11.55 5.44 -4.78
N LYS A 115 -12.83 5.45 -4.45
CA LYS A 115 -13.88 5.37 -5.46
C LYS A 115 -14.04 6.74 -6.13
N VAL A 116 -13.59 6.84 -7.37
CA VAL A 116 -13.77 8.06 -8.18
C VAL A 116 -15.13 8.00 -8.84
N PRO A 117 -16.09 8.87 -8.49
CA PRO A 117 -17.42 8.86 -9.08
C PRO A 117 -17.37 9.32 -10.55
N PRO A 118 -18.29 8.86 -11.42
CA PRO A 118 -18.33 9.23 -12.83
C PRO A 118 -18.94 10.63 -13.03
N ILE A 119 -18.29 11.67 -12.50
CA ILE A 119 -18.71 13.05 -12.59
C ILE A 119 -17.90 13.76 -13.68
N ALA A 120 -18.54 14.61 -14.49
CA ALA A 120 -17.84 15.38 -15.49
C ALA A 120 -16.75 16.28 -14.85
N GLY A 121 -15.54 16.24 -15.40
CA GLY A 121 -14.42 17.01 -14.89
C GLY A 121 -13.65 16.38 -13.72
N ILE A 122 -14.02 15.18 -13.23
CA ILE A 122 -13.38 14.53 -12.06
C ILE A 122 -11.88 14.25 -12.24
N ARG A 123 -11.37 14.28 -13.47
CA ARG A 123 -9.96 14.07 -13.80
C ARG A 123 -9.17 15.37 -13.99
N GLN A 124 -9.72 16.50 -13.57
CA GLN A 124 -9.00 17.79 -13.61
C GLN A 124 -7.82 17.77 -12.63
N LYS A 125 -6.75 18.52 -12.97
CA LYS A 125 -5.49 18.55 -12.20
C LYS A 125 -5.62 19.08 -10.77
N ASN A 126 -6.70 19.77 -10.45
CA ASN A 126 -7.01 20.32 -9.12
C ASN A 126 -7.94 19.43 -8.29
N ILE A 127 -8.11 18.16 -8.66
CA ILE A 127 -8.93 17.18 -7.93
C ILE A 127 -8.02 16.07 -7.41
N PHE A 128 -8.01 15.87 -6.12
CA PHE A 128 -7.11 14.98 -5.42
C PHE A 128 -7.88 13.95 -4.61
N PRO A 129 -7.66 12.64 -4.82
CA PRO A 129 -8.03 11.64 -3.84
C PRO A 129 -7.04 11.68 -2.66
N LEU A 130 -7.45 11.16 -1.50
CA LEU A 130 -6.56 11.06 -0.33
C LEU A 130 -6.60 9.65 0.24
N LYS A 131 -5.62 8.82 -0.11
CA LYS A 131 -5.49 7.44 0.35
C LYS A 131 -4.04 7.00 0.54
N THR A 132 -3.12 7.46 -0.30
CA THR A 132 -1.71 7.07 -0.29
C THR A 132 -0.81 8.22 0.13
N LEU A 133 0.46 7.91 0.45
CA LEU A 133 1.46 8.91 0.79
C LEU A 133 1.67 9.91 -0.35
N ASP A 134 1.76 9.43 -1.60
CA ASP A 134 1.95 10.30 -2.77
C ASP A 134 0.76 11.24 -2.98
N GLN A 135 -0.46 10.73 -2.81
CA GLN A 135 -1.67 11.55 -2.90
C GLN A 135 -1.71 12.64 -1.82
N ALA A 136 -1.28 12.30 -0.61
CA ALA A 136 -1.19 13.28 0.48
C ALA A 136 -0.11 14.34 0.21
N ALA A 137 1.04 13.94 -0.32
CA ALA A 137 2.11 14.87 -0.71
C ALA A 137 1.65 15.81 -1.84
N ALA A 138 1.02 15.27 -2.88
CA ALA A 138 0.48 16.05 -3.99
C ALA A 138 -0.60 17.04 -3.54
N LEU A 139 -1.52 16.61 -2.68
CA LEU A 139 -2.56 17.48 -2.12
C LEU A 139 -1.95 18.59 -1.26
N LYS A 140 -0.99 18.26 -0.38
CA LYS A 140 -0.32 19.26 0.45
C LYS A 140 0.39 20.31 -0.40
N LEU A 141 1.14 19.89 -1.41
CA LEU A 141 1.81 20.80 -2.34
C LEU A 141 0.81 21.72 -3.06
N ALA A 142 -0.34 21.18 -3.48
CA ALA A 142 -1.40 22.00 -4.09
C ALA A 142 -1.98 23.04 -3.13
N LEU A 143 -2.10 22.71 -1.84
CA LEU A 143 -2.57 23.65 -0.80
C LEU A 143 -1.55 24.76 -0.48
N GLU A 144 -0.26 24.49 -0.64
CA GLU A 144 0.80 25.50 -0.47
C GLU A 144 0.70 26.67 -1.50
N SER A 145 0.03 26.44 -2.64
CA SER A 145 -0.30 27.49 -3.59
C SER A 145 -1.37 28.48 -3.09
N ASN A 146 -1.87 28.28 -1.88
CA ASN A 146 -2.87 29.11 -1.18
C ASN A 146 -4.17 29.33 -2.00
N PRO A 147 -4.89 28.23 -2.35
CA PRO A 147 -6.11 28.34 -3.12
C PRO A 147 -7.18 29.15 -2.35
N LYS A 148 -7.97 29.98 -3.08
CA LYS A 148 -9.02 30.81 -2.48
C LYS A 148 -10.16 30.00 -1.85
N SER A 149 -10.38 28.78 -2.33
CA SER A 149 -11.45 27.89 -1.85
C SER A 149 -11.06 26.43 -2.04
N VAL A 150 -11.52 25.59 -1.14
CA VAL A 150 -11.38 24.13 -1.22
C VAL A 150 -12.76 23.50 -1.04
N VAL A 151 -13.09 22.54 -1.89
CA VAL A 151 -14.32 21.75 -1.79
C VAL A 151 -13.97 20.31 -1.44
N ILE A 152 -14.59 19.76 -0.42
CA ILE A 152 -14.43 18.36 -0.01
C ILE A 152 -15.69 17.60 -0.44
N VAL A 153 -15.50 16.51 -1.20
CA VAL A 153 -16.57 15.62 -1.62
C VAL A 153 -16.54 14.35 -0.77
N GLY A 154 -17.48 14.25 0.15
CA GLY A 154 -17.53 13.20 1.17
C GLY A 154 -16.97 13.66 2.51
N GLY A 155 -17.59 13.24 3.60
CA GLY A 155 -17.23 13.62 4.97
C GLY A 155 -17.35 12.46 5.97
N GLY A 156 -17.42 11.22 5.45
CA GLY A 156 -17.45 10.00 6.27
C GLY A 156 -16.11 9.29 6.36
N TYR A 157 -16.14 8.09 6.94
CA TYR A 157 -14.99 7.17 7.04
C TYR A 157 -14.90 6.28 5.80
#